data_6fc3d2129b96340aae69bcc4fa9757da
#
_entry.id   6fc3d2129b96340aae69bcc4fa9757da
#
_cell.length_a   1.000
_cell.length_b   1.000
_cell.length_c   1.000
_cell.angle_alpha   90.00
_cell.angle_beta   90.00
_cell.angle_gamma   90.00
#
_symmetry.space_group_name_H-M   'P 1'
#
loop_
_entity.id
_entity.type
_entity.pdbx_description
1 polymer ?
#
loop_
_entity_poly.entity_id
_entity_poly.type
_entity_poly.pdbx_seq_one_letter_code
_entity_poly.pdbx_strand_id
1 'polypeptide(L)'
;MLKKRILTTFAVLGLLGGAAAAVYAESATVGVTAGTLGLTTNAVALPGITLNGLDQTTSTTVGDNTWNGADGRGTGGGWNVTIDATDFANGGDSIDVGTGDFKLSLQDADVTVVGGNTTKPTSSVTALTSIPENPAAPLKILSAAATGGAGQGSYDFEPLFSLTIGAEAAAVAYTSTLVVTIAAGP
;
A
#
# COMPACT_ATOMS: atom_id res chain seq x y z
N MET A 1 -28.50 18.38 16.55
CA MET A 1 -29.44 18.40 15.43
C MET A 1 -30.19 17.08 15.41
N LEU A 2 -31.51 17.14 15.66
CA LEU A 2 -32.35 15.96 15.83
C LEU A 2 -32.78 15.48 14.42
N LYS A 3 -32.25 14.33 13.93
CA LYS A 3 -32.70 13.74 12.66
C LYS A 3 -34.09 13.14 12.85
N LYS A 4 -35.08 13.75 12.22
CA LYS A 4 -36.45 13.25 12.15
C LYS A 4 -36.46 11.90 11.41
N ARG A 5 -36.87 10.85 12.10
CA ARG A 5 -37.18 9.55 11.50
C ARG A 5 -38.56 9.64 10.86
N ILE A 6 -38.62 9.50 9.53
CA ILE A 6 -39.89 9.39 8.82
C ILE A 6 -40.30 7.91 8.85
N LEU A 7 -41.31 7.59 9.64
CA LEU A 7 -41.96 6.28 9.66
C LEU A 7 -43.01 6.27 8.55
N THR A 8 -42.76 5.61 7.42
CA THR A 8 -43.70 5.46 6.36
C THR A 8 -44.47 4.13 6.55
N THR A 9 -45.69 4.20 7.07
CA THR A 9 -46.56 3.03 7.19
C THR A 9 -47.34 2.92 5.87
N PHE A 10 -47.08 1.88 5.09
CA PHE A 10 -47.95 1.51 3.96
C PHE A 10 -49.03 0.53 4.42
N ALA A 11 -50.26 0.98 4.49
CA ALA A 11 -51.44 0.09 4.64
C ALA A 11 -51.94 -0.24 3.23
N VAL A 12 -51.82 -1.49 2.84
CA VAL A 12 -52.48 -2.00 1.63
C VAL A 12 -53.79 -2.65 2.05
N LEU A 13 -54.90 -2.02 1.70
CA LEU A 13 -56.24 -2.56 1.89
C LEU A 13 -56.65 -3.34 0.63
N GLY A 14 -56.56 -4.66 0.65
CA GLY A 14 -57.04 -5.54 -0.42
C GLY A 14 -58.28 -6.31 0.04
N LEU A 15 -59.44 -6.01 -0.57
CA LEU A 15 -60.69 -6.71 -0.35
C LEU A 15 -60.87 -7.75 -1.46
N LEU A 16 -60.88 -9.05 -1.10
CA LEU A 16 -61.69 -10.12 -1.74
C LEU A 16 -61.32 -11.49 -1.14
N GLY A 17 -62.27 -12.08 -0.51
CA GLY A 17 -62.52 -13.42 0.00
C GLY A 17 -61.46 -14.52 -0.20
N GLY A 18 -60.43 -14.51 0.60
CA GLY A 18 -59.47 -15.58 0.78
C GLY A 18 -58.71 -15.28 2.07
N ALA A 19 -58.29 -16.27 2.81
CA ALA A 19 -57.56 -16.08 4.06
C ALA A 19 -56.41 -15.09 3.82
N ALA A 20 -56.56 -13.86 4.36
CA ALA A 20 -55.51 -12.83 4.25
C ALA A 20 -54.28 -13.29 5.05
N ALA A 21 -53.26 -13.70 4.35
CA ALA A 21 -51.96 -13.86 4.97
C ALA A 21 -51.47 -12.47 5.45
N ALA A 22 -51.34 -12.28 6.75
CA ALA A 22 -50.75 -11.06 7.28
C ALA A 22 -49.27 -11.05 6.88
N VAL A 23 -48.91 -10.10 6.03
CA VAL A 23 -47.50 -9.83 5.70
C VAL A 23 -46.96 -8.83 6.73
N TYR A 24 -46.07 -9.28 7.58
CA TYR A 24 -45.39 -8.40 8.51
C TYR A 24 -44.12 -7.91 7.84
N ALA A 25 -43.98 -6.61 7.67
CA ALA A 25 -42.72 -5.99 7.22
C ALA A 25 -41.90 -5.58 8.47
N GLU A 26 -40.84 -6.29 8.69
CA GLU A 26 -39.88 -5.99 9.75
C GLU A 26 -38.73 -5.17 9.15
N SER A 27 -38.22 -4.16 9.87
CA SER A 27 -37.06 -3.39 9.45
C SER A 27 -35.83 -3.84 10.24
N ALA A 28 -34.74 -4.20 9.50
CA ALA A 28 -33.43 -4.44 10.07
C ALA A 28 -32.53 -3.20 9.85
N THR A 29 -31.81 -2.77 10.86
CA THR A 29 -30.84 -1.67 10.77
C THR A 29 -29.48 -2.14 11.25
N VAL A 30 -28.43 -1.74 10.52
CA VAL A 30 -27.03 -1.96 10.94
C VAL A 30 -26.27 -0.62 10.91
N GLY A 31 -25.50 -0.35 11.95
CA GLY A 31 -24.58 0.78 12.00
C GLY A 31 -23.21 0.33 11.49
N VAL A 32 -22.64 1.05 10.50
CA VAL A 32 -21.29 0.82 9.99
C VAL A 32 -20.42 2.01 10.38
N THR A 33 -19.30 1.75 11.03
CA THR A 33 -18.32 2.78 11.44
C THR A 33 -17.09 2.69 10.53
N ALA A 34 -16.58 3.86 10.11
CA ALA A 34 -15.37 3.95 9.32
C ALA A 34 -14.14 3.47 10.12
N GLY A 35 -13.29 2.69 9.49
CA GLY A 35 -11.95 2.34 9.96
C GLY A 35 -10.90 3.37 9.56
N THR A 36 -9.64 2.94 9.47
CA THR A 36 -8.48 3.79 9.17
C THR A 36 -7.80 3.37 7.86
N LEU A 37 -6.95 4.26 7.35
CA LEU A 37 -5.93 3.96 6.35
C LEU A 37 -4.64 3.61 7.09
N GLY A 38 -4.03 2.48 6.79
CA GLY A 38 -2.84 1.99 7.48
C GLY A 38 -1.82 1.36 6.53
N LEU A 39 -0.56 1.40 6.94
CA LEU A 39 0.57 0.77 6.27
C LEU A 39 1.39 -0.02 7.30
N THR A 40 1.74 -1.24 6.96
CA THR A 40 2.69 -2.06 7.71
C THR A 40 3.84 -2.43 6.79
N THR A 41 5.07 -2.19 7.24
CA THR A 41 6.30 -2.52 6.52
C THR A 41 7.21 -3.36 7.42
N ASN A 42 8.14 -4.08 6.82
CA ASN A 42 9.25 -4.75 7.50
C ASN A 42 10.59 -4.17 7.02
N ALA A 43 11.65 -4.44 7.79
CA ALA A 43 13.00 -4.01 7.42
C ALA A 43 13.46 -4.70 6.13
N VAL A 44 14.16 -3.96 5.28
CA VAL A 44 14.77 -4.46 4.04
C VAL A 44 16.19 -4.91 4.35
N ALA A 45 16.50 -6.18 4.10
CA ALA A 45 17.83 -6.74 4.25
C ALA A 45 18.40 -7.13 2.87
N LEU A 46 19.35 -6.36 2.38
CA LEU A 46 20.09 -6.69 1.16
C LEU A 46 21.15 -7.76 1.49
N PRO A 47 21.33 -8.79 0.64
CA PRO A 47 22.40 -9.76 0.78
C PRO A 47 23.78 -9.08 0.77
N GLY A 48 24.66 -9.53 1.65
CA GLY A 48 26.06 -9.05 1.69
C GLY A 48 26.82 -9.45 0.42
N ILE A 49 27.80 -8.63 0.03
CA ILE A 49 28.70 -8.90 -1.09
C ILE A 49 30.16 -8.99 -0.62
N THR A 50 31.02 -9.61 -1.44
CA THR A 50 32.47 -9.60 -1.27
C THR A 50 33.08 -8.77 -2.37
N LEU A 51 33.80 -7.70 -2.02
CA LEU A 51 34.43 -6.79 -2.99
C LEU A 51 35.45 -7.53 -3.84
N ASN A 52 35.46 -7.25 -5.14
CA ASN A 52 36.37 -7.87 -6.13
C ASN A 52 37.09 -6.85 -7.03
N GLY A 53 37.03 -5.55 -6.66
CA GLY A 53 37.63 -4.44 -7.39
C GLY A 53 36.77 -3.97 -8.58
N LEU A 54 35.52 -4.42 -8.71
CA LEU A 54 34.53 -3.97 -9.68
C LEU A 54 33.25 -3.56 -8.97
N ASP A 55 32.45 -2.73 -9.64
CA ASP A 55 31.10 -2.44 -9.18
C ASP A 55 30.26 -3.72 -9.10
N GLN A 56 29.49 -3.86 -8.05
CA GLN A 56 28.68 -5.04 -7.81
C GLN A 56 27.27 -4.64 -7.41
N THR A 57 26.28 -5.44 -7.80
CA THR A 57 24.88 -5.22 -7.45
C THR A 57 24.39 -6.34 -6.53
N THR A 58 23.72 -5.96 -5.44
CA THR A 58 22.98 -6.87 -4.57
C THR A 58 21.49 -6.55 -4.65
N SER A 59 20.64 -7.56 -4.52
CA SER A 59 19.19 -7.39 -4.59
C SER A 59 18.49 -8.33 -3.62
N THR A 60 17.33 -7.88 -3.10
CA THR A 60 16.39 -8.78 -2.42
C THR A 60 15.71 -9.69 -3.44
N THR A 61 15.02 -10.73 -2.98
CA THR A 61 14.12 -11.54 -3.80
C THR A 61 12.65 -11.21 -3.47
N VAL A 62 11.76 -11.49 -4.41
CA VAL A 62 10.31 -11.39 -4.16
C VAL A 62 9.96 -12.36 -3.03
N GLY A 63 9.18 -11.90 -2.05
CA GLY A 63 8.86 -12.64 -0.83
C GLY A 63 9.72 -12.27 0.38
N ASP A 64 10.89 -11.63 0.20
CA ASP A 64 11.72 -11.18 1.33
C ASP A 64 11.08 -10.01 2.10
N ASN A 65 10.29 -9.18 1.40
CA ASN A 65 9.71 -7.95 1.94
C ASN A 65 8.21 -7.89 1.65
N THR A 66 7.40 -8.52 2.47
CA THR A 66 5.94 -8.41 2.37
C THR A 66 5.46 -7.23 3.20
N TRP A 67 4.93 -6.21 2.53
CA TRP A 67 4.33 -5.03 3.13
C TRP A 67 2.81 -5.08 2.96
N ASN A 68 2.07 -4.41 3.84
CA ASN A 68 0.61 -4.41 3.79
C ASN A 68 0.05 -2.98 3.83
N GLY A 69 -0.81 -2.67 2.88
CA GLY A 69 -1.62 -1.46 2.86
C GLY A 69 -3.10 -1.79 3.11
N ALA A 70 -3.72 -1.14 4.08
CA ALA A 70 -5.11 -1.39 4.44
C ALA A 70 -5.94 -0.11 4.43
N ASP A 71 -7.05 -0.11 3.68
CA ASP A 71 -8.04 0.97 3.66
C ASP A 71 -9.39 0.50 4.21
N GLY A 72 -9.63 0.77 5.48
CA GLY A 72 -10.90 0.52 6.17
C GLY A 72 -11.83 1.73 6.23
N ARG A 73 -11.50 2.87 5.60
CA ARG A 73 -12.25 4.12 5.73
C ARG A 73 -13.67 4.06 5.16
N GLY A 74 -13.92 3.16 4.21
CA GLY A 74 -15.24 3.02 3.55
C GLY A 74 -15.63 4.19 2.65
N THR A 75 -14.69 5.11 2.34
CA THR A 75 -14.94 6.32 1.54
C THR A 75 -14.74 6.11 0.05
N GLY A 76 -13.93 5.13 -0.34
CA GLY A 76 -13.50 4.92 -1.73
C GLY A 76 -12.64 6.06 -2.30
N GLY A 77 -12.02 6.88 -1.45
CA GLY A 77 -11.26 8.07 -1.84
C GLY A 77 -9.88 7.78 -2.44
N GLY A 78 -9.51 6.51 -2.61
CA GLY A 78 -8.19 6.10 -3.07
C GLY A 78 -7.08 6.39 -2.05
N TRP A 79 -5.88 5.94 -2.36
CA TRP A 79 -4.66 6.17 -1.58
C TRP A 79 -3.42 5.87 -2.43
N ASN A 80 -2.27 6.32 -1.95
CA ASN A 80 -1.00 5.98 -2.57
C ASN A 80 0.07 5.68 -1.50
N VAL A 81 1.10 4.93 -1.91
CA VAL A 81 2.31 4.68 -1.12
C VAL A 81 3.48 5.33 -1.81
N THR A 82 4.26 6.07 -1.05
CA THR A 82 5.49 6.73 -1.49
C THR A 82 6.68 6.27 -0.65
N ILE A 83 7.89 6.35 -1.23
CA ILE A 83 9.14 5.99 -0.58
C ILE A 83 10.24 7.00 -0.90
N ASP A 84 11.07 7.28 0.07
CA ASP A 84 12.38 7.92 -0.06
C ASP A 84 13.41 7.23 0.85
N ALA A 85 14.70 7.51 0.67
CA ALA A 85 15.77 6.89 1.43
C ALA A 85 16.88 7.90 1.74
N THR A 86 17.60 7.69 2.83
CA THR A 86 18.88 8.36 3.07
C THR A 86 20.02 7.57 2.43
N ASP A 87 21.19 8.17 2.31
CA ASP A 87 22.40 7.44 1.96
C ASP A 87 22.62 6.21 2.84
N PHE A 88 23.25 5.20 2.27
CA PHE A 88 23.78 4.09 3.03
C PHE A 88 25.08 4.54 3.69
N ALA A 89 25.13 4.64 5.01
CA ALA A 89 26.25 5.19 5.74
C ALA A 89 26.79 4.24 6.81
N ASN A 90 28.11 4.38 7.10
CA ASN A 90 28.78 3.80 8.24
C ASN A 90 29.86 4.77 8.74
N GLY A 91 29.50 5.62 9.70
CA GLY A 91 30.43 6.56 10.32
C GLY A 91 31.04 7.58 9.35
N GLY A 92 32.09 7.22 8.62
CA GLY A 92 32.78 8.09 7.68
C GLY A 92 32.63 7.71 6.21
N ASP A 93 32.07 6.52 5.92
CA ASP A 93 31.89 6.00 4.57
C ASP A 93 30.40 6.04 4.19
N SER A 94 30.11 6.34 2.92
CA SER A 94 28.73 6.36 2.41
C SER A 94 28.64 5.83 0.98
N ILE A 95 27.45 5.31 0.63
CA ILE A 95 27.02 5.02 -0.73
C ILE A 95 25.86 5.98 -0.99
N ASP A 96 26.05 6.88 -1.95
CA ASP A 96 25.11 7.95 -2.29
C ASP A 96 23.90 7.38 -3.02
N VAL A 97 22.74 7.48 -2.39
CA VAL A 97 21.45 7.09 -2.99
C VAL A 97 21.03 8.04 -4.10
N GLY A 98 21.43 9.31 -4.01
CA GLY A 98 21.12 10.36 -4.99
C GLY A 98 21.71 10.09 -6.38
N THR A 99 22.78 9.27 -6.50
CA THR A 99 23.35 8.82 -7.79
C THR A 99 22.47 7.81 -8.52
N GLY A 100 21.43 7.29 -7.87
CA GLY A 100 20.51 6.30 -8.44
C GLY A 100 20.99 4.87 -8.31
N ASP A 101 21.91 4.60 -7.40
CA ASP A 101 22.42 3.26 -7.13
C ASP A 101 21.47 2.39 -6.33
N PHE A 102 20.57 3.02 -5.56
CA PHE A 102 19.52 2.32 -4.85
C PHE A 102 18.18 2.40 -5.59
N LYS A 103 17.64 1.25 -5.97
CA LYS A 103 16.46 1.12 -6.83
C LYS A 103 15.45 0.17 -6.23
N LEU A 104 14.20 0.33 -6.64
CA LEU A 104 13.17 -0.66 -6.39
C LEU A 104 12.32 -0.92 -7.64
N SER A 105 11.69 -2.08 -7.68
CA SER A 105 10.57 -2.39 -8.57
C SER A 105 9.47 -3.11 -7.78
N LEU A 106 8.24 -2.97 -8.26
CA LEU A 106 7.08 -3.67 -7.74
C LEU A 106 6.21 -4.06 -8.94
N GLN A 107 6.01 -5.35 -9.18
CA GLN A 107 5.13 -5.82 -10.24
C GLN A 107 3.68 -5.81 -9.76
N ASP A 108 2.70 -5.56 -10.65
CA ASP A 108 1.28 -5.70 -10.29
C ASP A 108 0.92 -7.14 -9.89
N ALA A 109 1.69 -8.13 -10.36
CA ALA A 109 1.55 -9.53 -9.95
C ALA A 109 1.89 -9.75 -8.47
N ASP A 110 2.84 -8.97 -7.95
CA ASP A 110 3.32 -9.04 -6.57
C ASP A 110 2.43 -8.26 -5.58
N VAL A 111 1.30 -7.71 -6.08
CA VAL A 111 0.25 -7.14 -5.25
C VAL A 111 -0.87 -8.17 -5.11
N THR A 112 -1.19 -8.59 -3.89
CA THR A 112 -2.18 -9.61 -3.59
C THR A 112 -3.31 -9.08 -2.71
N VAL A 113 -4.53 -9.61 -2.91
CA VAL A 113 -5.70 -9.27 -2.09
C VAL A 113 -5.70 -10.14 -0.85
N VAL A 114 -5.59 -9.54 0.33
CA VAL A 114 -5.79 -10.21 1.61
C VAL A 114 -7.27 -10.22 1.98
N GLY A 115 -7.98 -9.12 1.73
CA GLY A 115 -9.41 -9.01 1.94
C GLY A 115 -9.98 -7.70 1.42
N GLY A 116 -11.25 -7.67 1.09
CA GLY A 116 -11.96 -6.49 0.60
C GLY A 116 -12.20 -6.52 -0.92
N ASN A 117 -12.01 -5.40 -1.60
CA ASN A 117 -12.27 -5.28 -3.04
C ASN A 117 -11.23 -6.05 -3.86
N THR A 118 -11.67 -6.77 -4.88
CA THR A 118 -10.79 -7.54 -5.78
C THR A 118 -10.04 -6.68 -6.79
N THR A 119 -10.46 -5.42 -7.00
CA THR A 119 -9.70 -4.47 -7.81
C THR A 119 -8.51 -3.99 -7.01
N LYS A 120 -7.34 -4.50 -7.38
CA LYS A 120 -6.06 -4.22 -6.68
C LYS A 120 -5.58 -2.81 -6.94
N PRO A 121 -4.79 -2.23 -6.00
CA PRO A 121 -3.92 -1.11 -6.31
C PRO A 121 -2.95 -1.47 -7.44
N THR A 122 -2.50 -0.47 -8.18
CA THR A 122 -1.55 -0.64 -9.29
C THR A 122 -0.18 -0.08 -8.93
N SER A 123 0.87 -0.76 -9.38
CA SER A 123 2.23 -0.28 -9.23
C SER A 123 2.52 0.88 -10.18
N SER A 124 3.33 1.83 -9.70
CA SER A 124 3.89 2.91 -10.52
C SER A 124 5.35 2.63 -10.94
N VAL A 125 5.94 1.52 -10.48
CA VAL A 125 7.38 1.21 -10.60
C VAL A 125 7.62 -0.24 -11.04
N THR A 126 7.00 -0.66 -12.13
CA THR A 126 7.14 -2.03 -12.65
C THR A 126 8.56 -2.37 -13.16
N ALA A 127 9.41 -1.37 -13.41
CA ALA A 127 10.83 -1.54 -13.69
C ALA A 127 11.66 -0.99 -12.52
N LEU A 128 12.92 -1.43 -12.38
CA LEU A 128 13.85 -0.89 -11.40
C LEU A 128 13.97 0.64 -11.56
N THR A 129 13.48 1.36 -10.58
CA THR A 129 13.40 2.82 -10.52
C THR A 129 14.19 3.31 -9.32
N SER A 130 14.99 4.36 -9.49
CA SER A 130 15.80 4.94 -8.43
C SER A 130 14.92 5.49 -7.31
N ILE A 131 15.27 5.17 -6.07
CA ILE A 131 14.64 5.75 -4.89
C ILE A 131 15.30 7.11 -4.67
N PRO A 132 14.54 8.21 -4.55
CA PRO A 132 15.12 9.53 -4.33
C PRO A 132 15.63 9.68 -2.89
N GLU A 133 16.67 10.46 -2.74
CA GLU A 133 17.12 11.01 -1.45
C GLU A 133 16.44 12.36 -1.18
N ASN A 134 15.13 12.41 -1.32
CA ASN A 134 14.43 13.69 -1.19
C ASN A 134 13.01 13.51 -0.65
N PRO A 135 12.78 13.77 0.64
CA PRO A 135 11.45 13.66 1.24
C PRO A 135 10.44 14.66 0.68
N ALA A 136 10.88 15.73 0.00
CA ALA A 136 9.97 16.69 -0.65
C ALA A 136 9.43 16.19 -2.00
N ALA A 137 10.05 15.14 -2.58
CA ALA A 137 9.64 14.51 -3.83
C ALA A 137 9.82 12.98 -3.77
N PRO A 138 9.14 12.29 -2.85
CA PRO A 138 9.26 10.83 -2.71
C PRO A 138 8.72 10.11 -3.94
N LEU A 139 9.27 8.93 -4.22
CA LEU A 139 8.84 8.08 -5.32
C LEU A 139 7.49 7.43 -4.99
N LYS A 140 6.48 7.63 -5.82
CA LYS A 140 5.21 6.88 -5.72
C LYS A 140 5.44 5.45 -6.24
N ILE A 141 5.14 4.45 -5.41
CA ILE A 141 5.35 3.03 -5.74
C ILE A 141 4.05 2.28 -5.98
N LEU A 142 2.96 2.65 -5.31
CA LEU A 142 1.68 1.99 -5.40
C LEU A 142 0.54 3.01 -5.31
N SER A 143 -0.55 2.79 -6.04
CA SER A 143 -1.70 3.70 -6.06
C SER A 143 -3.01 2.94 -6.20
N ALA A 144 -4.00 3.32 -5.41
CA ALA A 144 -5.39 2.88 -5.51
C ALA A 144 -6.27 4.02 -6.00
N ALA A 145 -7.01 3.80 -7.08
CA ALA A 145 -7.90 4.82 -7.65
C ALA A 145 -9.04 5.19 -6.69
N ALA A 146 -9.52 6.45 -6.80
CA ALA A 146 -10.64 6.96 -6.01
C ALA A 146 -12.02 6.44 -6.48
N THR A 147 -12.09 5.65 -7.54
CA THR A 147 -13.35 5.19 -8.15
C THR A 147 -13.45 3.67 -8.16
N GLY A 148 -14.69 3.15 -8.12
CA GLY A 148 -14.96 1.72 -8.22
C GLY A 148 -14.58 0.89 -6.98
N GLY A 149 -14.26 1.55 -5.86
CA GLY A 149 -13.85 0.87 -4.62
C GLY A 149 -12.45 0.25 -4.68
N ALA A 150 -11.66 0.54 -5.74
CA ALA A 150 -10.30 0.07 -5.84
C ALA A 150 -9.50 0.44 -4.59
N GLY A 151 -8.73 -0.52 -4.06
CA GLY A 151 -7.94 -0.32 -2.86
C GLY A 151 -8.73 -0.25 -1.54
N GLN A 152 -10.05 -0.45 -1.54
CA GLN A 152 -10.81 -0.64 -0.30
C GLN A 152 -10.61 -2.08 0.21
N GLY A 153 -9.93 -2.23 1.34
CA GLY A 153 -9.58 -3.53 1.90
C GLY A 153 -8.12 -3.60 2.31
N SER A 154 -7.58 -4.80 2.36
CA SER A 154 -6.20 -5.09 2.75
C SER A 154 -5.47 -5.79 1.60
N TYR A 155 -4.27 -5.31 1.29
CA TYR A 155 -3.45 -5.75 0.16
C TYR A 155 -2.02 -5.93 0.61
N ASP A 156 -1.46 -7.10 0.35
CA ASP A 156 -0.03 -7.33 0.49
C ASP A 156 0.67 -6.95 -0.82
N PHE A 157 1.88 -6.41 -0.71
CA PHE A 157 2.74 -6.11 -1.85
C PHE A 157 4.20 -6.34 -1.50
N GLU A 158 4.97 -6.79 -2.50
CA GLU A 158 6.32 -7.33 -2.31
C GLU A 158 7.32 -6.57 -3.19
N PRO A 159 7.85 -5.40 -2.74
CA PRO A 159 8.84 -4.66 -3.48
C PRO A 159 10.18 -5.39 -3.52
N LEU A 160 10.81 -5.41 -4.69
CA LEU A 160 12.17 -5.88 -4.90
C LEU A 160 13.12 -4.68 -4.84
N PHE A 161 14.15 -4.75 -4.01
CA PHE A 161 15.18 -3.73 -3.86
C PHE A 161 16.49 -4.15 -4.50
N SER A 162 17.23 -3.19 -5.05
CA SER A 162 18.53 -3.42 -5.67
C SER A 162 19.47 -2.26 -5.33
N LEU A 163 20.69 -2.59 -4.90
CA LEU A 163 21.75 -1.63 -4.59
C LEU A 163 23.00 -1.94 -5.38
N THR A 164 23.53 -0.94 -6.09
CA THR A 164 24.88 -1.01 -6.71
C THR A 164 25.89 -0.48 -5.72
N ILE A 165 26.98 -1.19 -5.53
CA ILE A 165 28.09 -0.88 -4.63
C ILE A 165 29.33 -0.70 -5.49
N GLY A 166 29.93 0.50 -5.45
CA GLY A 166 31.12 0.84 -6.23
C GLY A 166 32.36 0.05 -5.84
N ALA A 167 33.28 -0.11 -6.75
CA ALA A 167 34.52 -0.86 -6.58
C ALA A 167 35.41 -0.33 -5.44
N GLU A 168 35.30 0.98 -5.13
CA GLU A 168 36.06 1.68 -4.08
C GLU A 168 35.35 1.71 -2.72
N ALA A 169 34.16 1.08 -2.61
CA ALA A 169 33.44 1.05 -1.34
C ALA A 169 34.26 0.41 -0.21
N ALA A 170 34.17 0.96 0.98
CA ALA A 170 34.80 0.36 2.15
C ALA A 170 34.15 -0.96 2.53
N ALA A 171 34.95 -1.92 3.01
CA ALA A 171 34.45 -3.24 3.44
C ALA A 171 33.86 -3.18 4.85
N VAL A 172 32.71 -2.50 4.99
CA VAL A 172 31.98 -2.27 6.24
C VAL A 172 30.48 -2.55 6.05
N ALA A 173 29.75 -2.62 7.14
CA ALA A 173 28.28 -2.72 7.06
C ALA A 173 27.68 -1.31 6.91
N TYR A 174 26.87 -1.10 5.90
CA TYR A 174 26.16 0.15 5.65
C TYR A 174 24.69 0.04 6.05
N THR A 175 24.12 1.14 6.52
CA THR A 175 22.70 1.27 6.85
C THR A 175 22.11 2.52 6.21
N SER A 176 20.85 2.41 5.76
CA SER A 176 20.05 3.52 5.26
C SER A 176 18.71 3.55 5.98
N THR A 177 18.10 4.71 6.09
CA THR A 177 16.72 4.87 6.57
C THR A 177 15.78 4.99 5.37
N LEU A 178 14.83 4.05 5.28
CA LEU A 178 13.72 4.12 4.34
C LEU A 178 12.53 4.81 5.00
N VAL A 179 11.99 5.84 4.37
CA VAL A 179 10.75 6.49 4.78
C VAL A 179 9.65 6.08 3.82
N VAL A 180 8.72 5.27 4.30
CA VAL A 180 7.59 4.76 3.52
C VAL A 180 6.30 5.35 4.08
N THR A 181 5.52 6.00 3.23
CA THR A 181 4.32 6.73 3.66
C THR A 181 3.11 6.28 2.85
N ILE A 182 1.97 6.08 3.51
CA ILE A 182 0.67 5.94 2.86
C ILE A 182 -0.15 7.20 3.06
N ALA A 183 -0.74 7.72 2.00
CA ALA A 183 -1.54 8.93 2.03
C ALA A 183 -2.89 8.73 1.32
N ALA A 184 -3.92 9.46 1.76
CA ALA A 184 -5.21 9.52 1.09
C ALA A 184 -5.10 10.26 -0.25
N GLY A 185 -5.85 9.77 -1.23
CA GLY A 185 -5.81 10.25 -2.62
C GLY A 185 -4.88 9.41 -3.50
N PRO A 186 -5.17 9.28 -4.80
CA PRO A 186 -4.42 8.49 -5.76
C PRO A 186 -3.08 9.13 -6.18
#